data_2ac1cec17eddd82974f2f7e9de7a755d
#
_entry.id   2ac1cec17eddd82974f2f7e9de7a755d
#
_cell.length_a   1.000
_cell.length_b   1.000
_cell.length_c   1.000
_cell.angle_alpha   90.00
_cell.angle_beta   90.00
_cell.angle_gamma   90.00
#
_symmetry.space_group_name_H-M   'P 1'
#
loop_
_entity.id
_entity.type
_entity.pdbx_description
1 polymer ?
#
loop_
_entity_poly.entity_id
_entity_poly.type
_entity_poly.pdbx_seq_one_letter_code
_entity_poly.pdbx_strand_id
1 'polypeptide(L)'
;MRVYEAIIKGLEGIGVDAAFGGAGENAASLLLALKHSSKIRPVIVRHEQAASFMACGYAIYSSRLGVCFATAGPGAFNLFSGLAVAMSDSYPVLAISGFASLEWKGKGALNETSGVNRTPDSQAMFNATTKRSYLLEDAAKTCDILEEAVNLAFDGRPGPVHIHVPENLTHTDVSVDNYRDIHLNISLVAPDPAAVAEAADAVAQALRQRKSVIALVGFGAIRSGAGPQLRALVERFQIPFATTLDGKGIIPEEHALALGVLADSGHGAAGKAFVRADLVIAVGNSFAQHATFNFRPDLFKNKTLVHINISEKEIGKVYAADHGIVSDAGSAVAALADALGQRLGAIDPVTVEKDRHVTAPIINLEPRRIHPGQLAQSLSKLLPADGIVLADAGAHLAWLGYYLQLSRGQHYRKPGSFGPMAWAVNGALGTKCAHPDRTVVVGCGDGCYNLSGFELMTAVEYGIPVIWIIFNDGEFKLIKLFQLSAYHESGLVEFTNPDYVAYAKACGAQAFRVETLAEFEAAFKTALDSGKPTLIDAVITRFAIPHYSPNPDGVLAAIEEALAKRLGAD
;
A
#
# COMPACT_ATOMS: atom_id res chain seq x y z
N MET A 1 -34.26 0.09 17.08
CA MET A 1 -32.93 0.59 16.68
C MET A 1 -32.95 0.77 15.17
N ARG A 2 -32.53 1.91 14.63
CA ARG A 2 -32.51 2.14 13.18
C ARG A 2 -31.44 1.31 12.49
N VAL A 3 -31.60 1.03 11.21
CA VAL A 3 -30.66 0.23 10.41
C VAL A 3 -29.22 0.73 10.55
N TYR A 4 -28.95 2.03 10.38
CA TYR A 4 -27.58 2.54 10.53
C TYR A 4 -27.05 2.49 11.98
N GLU A 5 -27.92 2.61 12.98
CA GLU A 5 -27.52 2.43 14.37
C GLU A 5 -27.09 0.97 14.64
N ALA A 6 -27.80 0.00 14.05
CA ALA A 6 -27.44 -1.41 14.12
C ALA A 6 -26.11 -1.70 13.42
N ILE A 7 -25.87 -1.11 12.22
CA ILE A 7 -24.61 -1.22 11.51
C ILE A 7 -23.47 -0.65 12.35
N ILE A 8 -23.58 0.57 12.85
CA ILE A 8 -22.53 1.22 13.65
C ILE A 8 -22.24 0.44 14.93
N LYS A 9 -23.28 -0.01 15.64
CA LYS A 9 -23.11 -0.82 16.86
C LYS A 9 -22.45 -2.17 16.56
N GLY A 10 -22.78 -2.81 15.43
CA GLY A 10 -22.09 -4.02 14.98
C GLY A 10 -20.61 -3.76 14.70
N LEU A 11 -20.28 -2.68 13.99
CA LEU A 11 -18.88 -2.30 13.71
C LEU A 11 -18.10 -1.95 15.00
N GLU A 12 -18.73 -1.27 15.96
CA GLU A 12 -18.15 -1.04 17.29
C GLU A 12 -17.84 -2.35 18.03
N GLY A 13 -18.72 -3.35 17.86
CA GLY A 13 -18.58 -4.68 18.49
C GLY A 13 -17.37 -5.46 18.00
N ILE A 14 -16.97 -5.27 16.75
CA ILE A 14 -15.79 -5.92 16.13
C ILE A 14 -14.53 -5.04 16.18
N GLY A 15 -14.56 -3.92 16.91
CA GLY A 15 -13.37 -3.10 17.18
C GLY A 15 -13.03 -2.08 16.11
N VAL A 16 -13.97 -1.69 15.25
CA VAL A 16 -13.79 -0.54 14.35
C VAL A 16 -13.80 0.74 15.20
N ASP A 17 -12.80 1.60 15.05
CA ASP A 17 -12.65 2.85 15.79
C ASP A 17 -12.53 4.10 14.90
N ALA A 18 -12.49 3.94 13.56
CA ALA A 18 -12.53 5.04 12.62
C ALA A 18 -13.32 4.67 11.35
N ALA A 19 -14.03 5.65 10.79
CA ALA A 19 -14.73 5.54 9.51
C ALA A 19 -14.54 6.81 8.68
N PHE A 20 -14.31 6.66 7.39
CA PHE A 20 -13.95 7.74 6.47
C PHE A 20 -15.04 7.92 5.41
N GLY A 21 -15.53 9.14 5.16
CA GLY A 21 -16.56 9.27 4.14
C GLY A 21 -16.98 10.70 3.82
N GLY A 22 -17.83 10.81 2.81
CA GLY A 22 -18.43 12.07 2.36
C GLY A 22 -19.85 12.26 2.90
N ALA A 23 -20.25 13.53 3.05
CA ALA A 23 -21.62 13.87 3.40
C ALA A 23 -22.53 13.84 2.15
N GLY A 24 -23.79 13.51 2.35
CA GLY A 24 -24.81 13.54 1.31
C GLY A 24 -26.15 13.04 1.85
N GLU A 25 -27.22 13.25 1.07
CA GLU A 25 -28.60 12.97 1.49
C GLU A 25 -28.78 11.52 1.97
N ASN A 26 -28.40 10.56 1.13
CA ASN A 26 -28.55 9.14 1.47
C ASN A 26 -27.56 8.64 2.53
N ALA A 27 -26.58 9.46 2.95
CA ALA A 27 -25.68 9.19 4.06
C ALA A 27 -26.09 9.92 5.35
N ALA A 28 -27.13 10.75 5.35
CA ALA A 28 -27.49 11.60 6.49
C ALA A 28 -27.76 10.79 7.76
N SER A 29 -28.51 9.70 7.68
CA SER A 29 -28.79 8.83 8.81
C SER A 29 -27.56 8.11 9.34
N LEU A 30 -26.63 7.72 8.44
CA LEU A 30 -25.32 7.16 8.81
C LEU A 30 -24.47 8.18 9.58
N LEU A 31 -24.43 9.42 9.10
CA LEU A 31 -23.70 10.51 9.78
C LEU A 31 -24.24 10.77 11.18
N LEU A 32 -25.55 10.71 11.38
CA LEU A 32 -26.16 10.83 12.71
C LEU A 32 -25.81 9.64 13.62
N ALA A 33 -25.85 8.42 13.09
CA ALA A 33 -25.45 7.24 13.84
C ALA A 33 -23.97 7.31 14.25
N LEU A 34 -23.08 7.73 13.35
CA LEU A 34 -21.66 7.96 13.63
C LEU A 34 -21.44 9.08 14.66
N LYS A 35 -22.21 10.18 14.58
CA LYS A 35 -22.15 11.27 15.56
C LYS A 35 -22.48 10.80 16.98
N HIS A 36 -23.37 9.83 17.11
CA HIS A 36 -23.77 9.28 18.40
C HIS A 36 -22.88 8.12 18.86
N SER A 37 -22.01 7.61 18.02
CA SER A 37 -21.02 6.61 18.40
C SER A 37 -20.00 7.21 19.38
N SER A 38 -19.71 6.47 20.45
CA SER A 38 -18.65 6.82 21.39
C SER A 38 -17.31 6.14 21.08
N LYS A 39 -17.29 5.21 20.10
CA LYS A 39 -16.12 4.38 19.78
C LYS A 39 -15.58 4.67 18.38
N ILE A 40 -16.44 4.94 17.39
CA ILE A 40 -16.02 5.18 16.01
C ILE A 40 -15.85 6.68 15.77
N ARG A 41 -14.64 7.10 15.45
CA ARG A 41 -14.32 8.46 15.04
C ARG A 41 -14.66 8.64 13.56
N PRO A 42 -15.67 9.45 13.20
CA PRO A 42 -15.90 9.79 11.79
C PRO A 42 -14.87 10.81 11.31
N VAL A 43 -14.37 10.63 10.08
CA VAL A 43 -13.53 11.60 9.38
C VAL A 43 -14.20 11.94 8.07
N ILE A 44 -14.74 13.16 7.97
CA ILE A 44 -15.44 13.63 6.79
C ILE A 44 -14.43 14.21 5.80
N VAL A 45 -14.35 13.57 4.65
CA VAL A 45 -13.42 13.93 3.57
C VAL A 45 -13.98 15.03 2.66
N ARG A 46 -13.12 15.61 1.84
CA ARG A 46 -13.51 16.59 0.81
C ARG A 46 -13.88 15.91 -0.52
N HIS A 47 -13.37 14.68 -0.71
CA HIS A 47 -13.71 13.85 -1.87
C HIS A 47 -13.70 12.37 -1.48
N GLU A 48 -14.72 11.58 -1.87
CA GLU A 48 -14.91 10.21 -1.40
C GLU A 48 -13.81 9.24 -1.85
N GLN A 49 -13.11 9.54 -2.94
CA GLN A 49 -11.91 8.77 -3.31
C GLN A 49 -10.88 8.75 -2.17
N ALA A 50 -10.71 9.88 -1.48
CA ALA A 50 -9.82 9.96 -0.33
C ALA A 50 -10.30 9.06 0.81
N ALA A 51 -11.62 8.96 1.03
CA ALA A 51 -12.18 8.06 2.05
C ALA A 51 -11.80 6.60 1.81
N SER A 52 -11.92 6.14 0.56
CA SER A 52 -11.53 4.76 0.21
C SER A 52 -10.01 4.53 0.33
N PHE A 53 -9.17 5.53 -0.02
CA PHE A 53 -7.73 5.46 0.22
C PHE A 53 -7.38 5.49 1.73
N MET A 54 -8.08 6.29 2.53
CA MET A 54 -7.92 6.30 3.99
C MET A 54 -8.29 4.96 4.61
N ALA A 55 -9.39 4.33 4.16
CA ALA A 55 -9.76 2.98 4.60
C ALA A 55 -8.68 1.94 4.26
N CYS A 56 -8.08 2.01 3.06
CA CYS A 56 -6.91 1.19 2.71
C CYS A 56 -5.73 1.45 3.66
N GLY A 57 -5.38 2.74 3.85
CA GLY A 57 -4.28 3.14 4.73
C GLY A 57 -4.47 2.70 6.17
N TYR A 58 -5.71 2.72 6.67
CA TYR A 58 -6.06 2.22 7.99
C TYR A 58 -5.83 0.71 8.11
N ALA A 59 -6.17 -0.06 7.07
CA ALA A 59 -6.09 -1.51 7.09
C ALA A 59 -4.67 -2.08 6.87
N ILE A 60 -3.69 -1.28 6.40
CA ILE A 60 -2.37 -1.79 5.96
C ILE A 60 -1.63 -2.55 7.06
N TYR A 61 -1.41 -1.90 8.22
CA TYR A 61 -0.61 -2.47 9.31
C TYR A 61 -1.43 -2.73 10.58
N SER A 62 -2.73 -2.41 10.57
CA SER A 62 -3.58 -2.53 11.76
C SER A 62 -4.18 -3.92 11.96
N SER A 63 -4.19 -4.75 10.90
CA SER A 63 -4.96 -6.01 10.87
C SER A 63 -6.45 -5.82 11.20
N ARG A 64 -6.97 -4.58 11.04
CA ARG A 64 -8.36 -4.19 11.31
C ARG A 64 -9.10 -3.88 10.01
N LEU A 65 -10.42 -3.90 10.07
CA LEU A 65 -11.28 -3.54 8.96
C LEU A 65 -11.20 -2.02 8.70
N GLY A 66 -10.83 -1.63 7.48
CA GLY A 66 -10.97 -0.24 7.04
C GLY A 66 -12.42 0.02 6.65
N VAL A 67 -13.02 1.12 7.09
CA VAL A 67 -14.42 1.45 6.78
C VAL A 67 -14.48 2.76 6.02
N CYS A 68 -15.10 2.75 4.83
CA CYS A 68 -15.41 3.98 4.11
C CYS A 68 -16.90 4.04 3.76
N PHE A 69 -17.41 5.26 3.58
CA PHE A 69 -18.80 5.45 3.25
C PHE A 69 -19.04 6.63 2.31
N ALA A 70 -20.16 6.60 1.58
CA ALA A 70 -20.56 7.66 0.68
C ALA A 70 -22.09 7.72 0.55
N THR A 71 -22.59 8.83 0.00
CA THR A 71 -23.97 8.92 -0.44
C THR A 71 -24.21 8.03 -1.67
N ALA A 72 -25.45 7.97 -2.14
CA ALA A 72 -25.80 7.27 -3.39
C ALA A 72 -25.21 7.98 -4.63
N GLY A 73 -25.22 7.28 -5.76
CA GLY A 73 -24.85 7.82 -7.06
C GLY A 73 -23.39 8.29 -7.12
N PRO A 74 -23.13 9.57 -7.42
CA PRO A 74 -21.77 10.05 -7.68
C PRO A 74 -20.81 9.85 -6.51
N GLY A 75 -21.26 10.03 -5.27
CA GLY A 75 -20.41 9.78 -4.10
C GLY A 75 -20.00 8.33 -3.97
N ALA A 76 -20.91 7.40 -4.21
CA ALA A 76 -20.60 5.97 -4.22
C ALA A 76 -19.57 5.61 -5.32
N PHE A 77 -19.70 6.21 -6.51
CA PHE A 77 -18.76 5.97 -7.61
C PHE A 77 -17.36 6.50 -7.34
N ASN A 78 -17.22 7.57 -6.58
CA ASN A 78 -15.92 8.09 -6.18
C ASN A 78 -15.11 7.12 -5.30
N LEU A 79 -15.72 6.09 -4.69
CA LEU A 79 -15.02 5.08 -3.89
C LEU A 79 -14.21 4.07 -4.72
N PHE A 80 -14.52 3.89 -6.02
CA PHE A 80 -13.99 2.77 -6.81
C PHE A 80 -12.47 2.68 -6.88
N SER A 81 -11.76 3.80 -7.01
CA SER A 81 -10.30 3.77 -7.08
C SER A 81 -9.67 3.12 -5.85
N GLY A 82 -10.16 3.47 -4.65
CA GLY A 82 -9.63 2.87 -3.42
C GLY A 82 -10.06 1.42 -3.24
N LEU A 83 -11.28 1.06 -3.66
CA LEU A 83 -11.73 -0.33 -3.61
C LEU A 83 -10.95 -1.21 -4.59
N ALA A 84 -10.61 -0.70 -5.78
CA ALA A 84 -9.73 -1.39 -6.71
C ALA A 84 -8.33 -1.62 -6.12
N VAL A 85 -7.78 -0.62 -5.39
CA VAL A 85 -6.53 -0.80 -4.63
C VAL A 85 -6.71 -1.86 -3.55
N ALA A 86 -7.79 -1.79 -2.75
CA ALA A 86 -8.05 -2.77 -1.70
C ALA A 86 -8.14 -4.20 -2.26
N MET A 87 -8.74 -4.38 -3.43
CA MET A 87 -8.84 -5.67 -4.11
C MET A 87 -7.48 -6.15 -4.62
N SER A 88 -6.73 -5.28 -5.29
CA SER A 88 -5.39 -5.58 -5.81
C SER A 88 -4.39 -5.90 -4.70
N ASP A 89 -4.42 -5.12 -3.62
CA ASP A 89 -3.42 -5.13 -2.55
C ASP A 89 -3.85 -5.93 -1.32
N SER A 90 -5.02 -6.57 -1.40
CA SER A 90 -5.54 -7.45 -0.34
C SER A 90 -5.83 -6.73 0.98
N TYR A 91 -6.46 -5.55 0.95
CA TYR A 91 -6.88 -4.83 2.15
C TYR A 91 -8.32 -5.17 2.52
N PRO A 92 -8.61 -5.57 3.76
CA PRO A 92 -9.97 -5.75 4.24
C PRO A 92 -10.63 -4.38 4.40
N VAL A 93 -11.51 -4.02 3.47
CA VAL A 93 -12.23 -2.74 3.46
C VAL A 93 -13.71 -3.01 3.33
N LEU A 94 -14.52 -2.40 4.20
CA LEU A 94 -15.96 -2.32 4.06
C LEU A 94 -16.32 -0.93 3.51
N ALA A 95 -16.94 -0.91 2.33
CA ALA A 95 -17.57 0.28 1.80
C ALA A 95 -19.08 0.23 2.06
N ILE A 96 -19.64 1.33 2.56
CA ILE A 96 -21.08 1.48 2.76
C ILE A 96 -21.53 2.67 1.92
N SER A 97 -22.51 2.45 1.03
CA SER A 97 -23.08 3.56 0.28
C SER A 97 -24.60 3.61 0.40
N GLY A 98 -25.12 4.82 0.28
CA GLY A 98 -26.55 5.00 0.08
C GLY A 98 -27.00 4.36 -1.24
N PHE A 99 -28.30 4.17 -1.37
CA PHE A 99 -28.99 3.74 -2.58
C PHE A 99 -30.36 4.43 -2.63
N ALA A 100 -30.88 4.70 -3.82
CA ALA A 100 -32.22 5.24 -3.94
C ALA A 100 -33.27 4.28 -3.31
N SER A 101 -34.39 4.84 -2.87
CA SER A 101 -35.50 4.04 -2.33
C SER A 101 -35.86 2.91 -3.29
N LEU A 102 -35.99 1.69 -2.77
CA LEU A 102 -36.37 0.51 -3.57
C LEU A 102 -37.70 0.71 -4.29
N GLU A 103 -38.61 1.46 -3.69
CA GLU A 103 -39.94 1.79 -4.28
C GLU A 103 -39.84 2.69 -5.52
N TRP A 104 -38.69 3.38 -5.70
CA TRP A 104 -38.45 4.31 -6.79
C TRP A 104 -37.62 3.70 -7.92
N LYS A 105 -37.26 2.44 -7.80
CA LYS A 105 -36.45 1.72 -8.80
C LYS A 105 -37.06 1.84 -10.21
N GLY A 106 -36.26 2.35 -11.14
CA GLY A 106 -36.66 2.56 -12.52
C GLY A 106 -37.55 3.77 -12.78
N LYS A 107 -37.79 4.62 -11.76
CA LYS A 107 -38.62 5.83 -11.91
C LYS A 107 -37.79 7.09 -12.19
N GLY A 108 -36.47 7.00 -12.18
CA GLY A 108 -35.57 8.14 -12.38
C GLY A 108 -35.37 8.98 -11.12
N ALA A 109 -35.30 8.32 -9.97
CA ALA A 109 -35.03 8.97 -8.69
C ALA A 109 -33.66 9.69 -8.70
N LEU A 110 -33.52 10.71 -7.87
CA LEU A 110 -32.22 11.40 -7.68
C LEU A 110 -31.18 10.37 -7.21
N ASN A 111 -30.00 10.39 -7.84
CA ASN A 111 -28.88 9.48 -7.54
C ASN A 111 -29.21 7.98 -7.72
N GLU A 112 -30.23 7.66 -8.49
CA GLU A 112 -30.58 6.26 -8.80
C GLU A 112 -29.45 5.58 -9.59
N THR A 113 -29.05 4.39 -9.14
CA THR A 113 -28.01 3.56 -9.76
C THR A 113 -28.45 2.10 -9.87
N SER A 114 -29.72 1.90 -10.25
CA SER A 114 -30.37 0.59 -10.28
C SER A 114 -30.09 -0.24 -11.54
N GLY A 115 -29.43 0.33 -12.55
CA GLY A 115 -29.23 -0.32 -13.86
C GLY A 115 -30.47 -0.30 -14.78
N VAL A 116 -31.55 0.39 -14.38
CA VAL A 116 -32.81 0.44 -15.12
C VAL A 116 -33.02 1.85 -15.70
N ASN A 117 -33.67 1.92 -16.88
CA ASN A 117 -34.05 3.21 -17.49
C ASN A 117 -32.93 4.27 -17.61
N ARG A 118 -31.78 3.87 -18.15
CA ARG A 118 -30.60 4.74 -18.36
C ARG A 118 -29.88 5.17 -17.06
N THR A 119 -30.15 4.51 -15.94
CA THR A 119 -29.32 4.69 -14.74
C THR A 119 -28.15 3.69 -14.77
N PRO A 120 -26.96 4.05 -14.26
CA PRO A 120 -25.86 3.10 -14.15
C PRO A 120 -26.20 1.98 -13.15
N ASP A 121 -25.58 0.81 -13.31
CA ASP A 121 -25.73 -0.31 -12.38
C ASP A 121 -24.57 -0.32 -11.37
N SER A 122 -24.77 0.35 -10.23
CA SER A 122 -23.74 0.38 -9.19
C SER A 122 -23.49 -0.99 -8.55
N GLN A 123 -24.53 -1.84 -8.44
CA GLN A 123 -24.36 -3.19 -7.88
C GLN A 123 -23.39 -4.02 -8.72
N ALA A 124 -23.55 -4.00 -10.05
CA ALA A 124 -22.63 -4.69 -10.96
C ALA A 124 -21.22 -4.10 -10.89
N MET A 125 -21.09 -2.78 -10.82
CA MET A 125 -19.79 -2.09 -10.74
C MET A 125 -19.07 -2.40 -9.42
N PHE A 126 -19.76 -2.39 -8.28
CA PHE A 126 -19.15 -2.79 -7.00
C PHE A 126 -18.79 -4.28 -6.97
N ASN A 127 -19.59 -5.16 -7.56
CA ASN A 127 -19.24 -6.58 -7.69
C ASN A 127 -17.96 -6.79 -8.52
N ALA A 128 -17.69 -5.92 -9.50
CA ALA A 128 -16.46 -5.98 -10.30
C ALA A 128 -15.21 -5.49 -9.54
N THR A 129 -15.38 -4.69 -8.48
CA THR A 129 -14.28 -4.06 -7.73
C THR A 129 -14.14 -4.54 -6.29
N THR A 130 -15.05 -5.42 -5.84
CA THR A 130 -15.04 -5.97 -4.47
C THR A 130 -15.21 -7.49 -4.50
N LYS A 131 -14.96 -8.16 -3.39
CA LYS A 131 -15.24 -9.60 -3.27
C LYS A 131 -16.73 -9.90 -3.42
N ARG A 132 -17.57 -9.00 -2.91
CA ARG A 132 -19.03 -9.02 -3.06
C ARG A 132 -19.62 -7.65 -2.72
N SER A 133 -20.68 -7.29 -3.44
CA SER A 133 -21.54 -6.16 -3.12
C SER A 133 -22.92 -6.68 -2.71
N TYR A 134 -23.41 -6.16 -1.59
CA TYR A 134 -24.72 -6.50 -1.03
C TYR A 134 -25.70 -5.35 -1.23
N LEU A 135 -26.94 -5.66 -1.52
CA LEU A 135 -28.05 -4.72 -1.43
C LEU A 135 -28.92 -5.12 -0.25
N LEU A 136 -29.07 -4.24 0.74
CA LEU A 136 -29.95 -4.46 1.87
C LEU A 136 -31.39 -4.23 1.43
N GLU A 137 -32.17 -5.31 1.25
CA GLU A 137 -33.57 -5.23 0.81
C GLU A 137 -34.56 -5.34 1.97
N ASP A 138 -34.11 -5.81 3.15
CA ASP A 138 -34.91 -6.00 4.34
C ASP A 138 -34.11 -5.60 5.59
N ALA A 139 -34.66 -4.69 6.39
CA ALA A 139 -34.03 -4.23 7.63
C ALA A 139 -33.76 -5.40 8.62
N ALA A 140 -34.57 -6.45 8.61
CA ALA A 140 -34.36 -7.63 9.45
C ALA A 140 -33.05 -8.38 9.13
N LYS A 141 -32.49 -8.21 7.94
CA LYS A 141 -31.24 -8.83 7.49
C LYS A 141 -29.98 -8.00 7.76
N THR A 142 -30.11 -6.87 8.42
CA THR A 142 -28.97 -5.94 8.63
C THR A 142 -27.78 -6.63 9.30
N CYS A 143 -28.01 -7.32 10.42
CA CYS A 143 -26.92 -7.98 11.15
C CYS A 143 -26.33 -9.16 10.38
N ASP A 144 -27.16 -9.96 9.69
CA ASP A 144 -26.71 -11.10 8.90
C ASP A 144 -25.81 -10.65 7.75
N ILE A 145 -26.25 -9.64 6.97
CA ILE A 145 -25.48 -9.10 5.84
C ILE A 145 -24.19 -8.45 6.33
N LEU A 146 -24.24 -7.69 7.41
CA LEU A 146 -23.06 -7.05 7.96
C LEU A 146 -22.03 -8.09 8.41
N GLU A 147 -22.45 -9.11 9.15
CA GLU A 147 -21.56 -10.18 9.64
C GLU A 147 -20.96 -10.98 8.47
N GLU A 148 -21.77 -11.34 7.47
CA GLU A 148 -21.28 -12.02 6.26
C GLU A 148 -20.26 -11.15 5.53
N ALA A 149 -20.55 -9.86 5.32
CA ALA A 149 -19.67 -8.94 4.62
C ALA A 149 -18.32 -8.76 5.36
N VAL A 150 -18.34 -8.53 6.67
CA VAL A 150 -17.09 -8.30 7.41
C VAL A 150 -16.23 -9.56 7.47
N ASN A 151 -16.84 -10.74 7.61
CA ASN A 151 -16.10 -12.02 7.57
C ASN A 151 -15.52 -12.28 6.18
N LEU A 152 -16.30 -12.03 5.11
CA LEU A 152 -15.82 -12.17 3.73
C LEU A 152 -14.63 -11.24 3.44
N ALA A 153 -14.58 -10.04 4.02
CA ALA A 153 -13.46 -9.13 3.83
C ALA A 153 -12.12 -9.73 4.30
N PHE A 154 -12.13 -10.61 5.29
CA PHE A 154 -10.94 -11.29 5.82
C PHE A 154 -10.76 -12.72 5.31
N ASP A 155 -11.78 -13.35 4.76
CA ASP A 155 -11.74 -14.75 4.34
C ASP A 155 -10.66 -15.01 3.28
N GLY A 156 -9.79 -15.98 3.53
CA GLY A 156 -8.66 -16.32 2.66
C GLY A 156 -7.78 -15.10 2.35
N ARG A 157 -7.65 -14.75 1.05
CA ARG A 157 -7.01 -13.50 0.64
C ARG A 157 -7.92 -12.32 0.98
N PRO A 158 -7.54 -11.42 1.90
CA PRO A 158 -8.37 -10.28 2.25
C PRO A 158 -8.68 -9.36 1.07
N GLY A 159 -9.80 -8.66 1.14
CA GLY A 159 -10.21 -7.75 0.08
C GLY A 159 -11.43 -6.92 0.47
N PRO A 160 -11.84 -5.98 -0.38
CA PRO A 160 -12.96 -5.11 -0.11
C PRO A 160 -14.30 -5.83 -0.28
N VAL A 161 -15.28 -5.37 0.49
CA VAL A 161 -16.70 -5.73 0.38
C VAL A 161 -17.53 -4.45 0.39
N HIS A 162 -18.76 -4.52 -0.12
CA HIS A 162 -19.60 -3.35 -0.22
C HIS A 162 -21.05 -3.67 0.22
N ILE A 163 -21.70 -2.69 0.85
CA ILE A 163 -23.14 -2.76 1.23
C ILE A 163 -23.84 -1.49 0.74
N HIS A 164 -24.85 -1.65 -0.12
CA HIS A 164 -25.85 -0.63 -0.41
C HIS A 164 -26.93 -0.59 0.66
N VAL A 165 -27.23 0.58 1.19
CA VAL A 165 -28.33 0.81 2.12
C VAL A 165 -29.35 1.74 1.46
N PRO A 166 -30.51 1.22 1.02
CA PRO A 166 -31.57 2.01 0.40
C PRO A 166 -32.17 3.05 1.35
N GLU A 167 -32.54 4.19 0.80
CA GLU A 167 -33.03 5.34 1.55
C GLU A 167 -34.28 5.00 2.38
N ASN A 168 -35.25 4.25 1.83
CA ASN A 168 -36.44 3.87 2.56
C ASN A 168 -36.15 2.99 3.79
N LEU A 169 -35.02 2.27 3.82
CA LEU A 169 -34.62 1.46 4.98
C LEU A 169 -33.87 2.27 6.05
N THR A 170 -33.34 3.43 5.73
CA THR A 170 -32.58 4.26 6.71
C THR A 170 -33.44 4.69 7.90
N HIS A 171 -34.75 4.80 7.69
CA HIS A 171 -35.75 5.17 8.70
C HIS A 171 -36.49 3.96 9.29
N THR A 172 -36.19 2.75 8.84
CA THR A 172 -36.80 1.51 9.33
C THR A 172 -36.08 1.01 10.57
N ASP A 173 -36.82 0.48 11.51
CA ASP A 173 -36.28 -0.10 12.72
C ASP A 173 -35.91 -1.58 12.51
N VAL A 174 -34.73 -1.96 12.95
CA VAL A 174 -34.36 -3.35 13.21
C VAL A 174 -35.01 -3.72 14.55
N SER A 175 -35.90 -4.69 14.53
CA SER A 175 -36.59 -5.14 15.76
C SER A 175 -35.58 -5.71 16.77
N VAL A 176 -35.98 -5.76 18.05
CA VAL A 176 -35.14 -6.33 19.11
C VAL A 176 -34.83 -7.81 18.83
N ASP A 177 -35.76 -8.53 18.22
CA ASP A 177 -35.60 -9.96 17.87
C ASP A 177 -34.64 -10.18 16.71
N ASN A 178 -34.45 -9.18 15.83
CA ASN A 178 -33.56 -9.23 14.66
C ASN A 178 -32.20 -8.59 14.92
N TYR A 179 -32.04 -7.83 16.01
CA TYR A 179 -30.72 -7.30 16.36
C TYR A 179 -29.93 -8.35 17.14
N ARG A 180 -28.71 -8.59 16.70
CA ARG A 180 -27.72 -9.38 17.42
C ARG A 180 -26.33 -8.77 17.25
N ASP A 181 -25.45 -9.03 18.17
CA ASP A 181 -24.05 -8.72 18.01
C ASP A 181 -23.48 -9.53 16.83
N ILE A 182 -22.61 -8.90 16.05
CA ILE A 182 -21.89 -9.57 14.95
C ILE A 182 -20.52 -10.02 15.46
N HIS A 183 -20.01 -11.07 14.84
CA HIS A 183 -18.72 -11.64 15.19
C HIS A 183 -17.78 -11.64 14.00
N LEU A 184 -16.55 -11.20 14.23
CA LEU A 184 -15.48 -11.30 13.24
C LEU A 184 -14.66 -12.57 13.52
N ASN A 185 -14.76 -13.53 12.63
CA ASN A 185 -14.06 -14.80 12.71
C ASN A 185 -12.93 -14.84 11.68
N ILE A 186 -11.71 -14.54 12.11
CA ILE A 186 -10.53 -14.61 11.25
C ILE A 186 -9.90 -15.99 11.43
N SER A 187 -10.05 -16.85 10.44
CA SER A 187 -9.41 -18.16 10.43
C SER A 187 -8.09 -18.09 9.66
N LEU A 188 -6.98 -18.43 10.32
CA LEU A 188 -5.71 -18.59 9.65
C LEU A 188 -5.73 -19.88 8.82
N VAL A 189 -5.33 -19.79 7.56
CA VAL A 189 -5.16 -20.96 6.69
C VAL A 189 -3.92 -21.71 7.14
N ALA A 190 -4.11 -22.86 7.79
CA ALA A 190 -3.01 -23.72 8.24
C ALA A 190 -2.33 -24.41 7.04
N PRO A 191 -1.00 -24.61 7.07
CA PRO A 191 -0.30 -25.32 5.99
C PRO A 191 -0.60 -26.81 6.02
N ASP A 192 -0.69 -27.43 4.83
CA ASP A 192 -0.72 -28.89 4.71
C ASP A 192 0.63 -29.47 5.16
N PRO A 193 0.64 -30.38 6.15
CA PRO A 193 1.88 -31.00 6.65
C PRO A 193 2.67 -31.75 5.58
N ALA A 194 2.02 -32.36 4.58
CA ALA A 194 2.69 -33.08 3.50
C ALA A 194 3.41 -32.10 2.58
N ALA A 195 2.75 -31.01 2.16
CA ALA A 195 3.38 -29.97 1.35
C ALA A 195 4.56 -29.30 2.06
N VAL A 196 4.44 -29.07 3.38
CA VAL A 196 5.57 -28.56 4.20
C VAL A 196 6.73 -29.55 4.23
N ALA A 197 6.45 -30.84 4.40
CA ALA A 197 7.49 -31.88 4.45
C ALA A 197 8.25 -31.97 3.12
N GLU A 198 7.55 -31.98 1.99
CA GLU A 198 8.16 -32.00 0.65
C GLU A 198 9.03 -30.77 0.40
N ALA A 199 8.54 -29.57 0.71
CA ALA A 199 9.30 -28.34 0.61
C ALA A 199 10.55 -28.37 1.52
N ALA A 200 10.41 -28.86 2.76
CA ALA A 200 11.52 -28.99 3.70
C ALA A 200 12.58 -29.99 3.22
N ASP A 201 12.19 -31.11 2.58
CA ASP A 201 13.12 -32.05 1.99
C ASP A 201 13.93 -31.43 0.85
N ALA A 202 13.27 -30.68 -0.04
CA ALA A 202 13.94 -29.97 -1.14
C ALA A 202 14.94 -28.93 -0.63
N VAL A 203 14.53 -28.09 0.33
CA VAL A 203 15.40 -27.07 0.93
C VAL A 203 16.56 -27.71 1.68
N ALA A 204 16.31 -28.76 2.49
CA ALA A 204 17.36 -29.46 3.24
C ALA A 204 18.37 -30.14 2.31
N GLN A 205 17.90 -30.71 1.21
CA GLN A 205 18.77 -31.31 0.19
C GLN A 205 19.65 -30.24 -0.48
N ALA A 206 19.08 -29.12 -0.85
CA ALA A 206 19.83 -28.01 -1.45
C ALA A 206 20.92 -27.50 -0.51
N LEU A 207 20.61 -27.27 0.78
CA LEU A 207 21.57 -26.81 1.78
C LEU A 207 22.67 -27.83 2.04
N ARG A 208 22.36 -29.15 2.14
CA ARG A 208 23.38 -30.20 2.28
C ARG A 208 24.32 -30.28 1.08
N GLN A 209 23.80 -30.01 -0.11
CA GLN A 209 24.57 -29.97 -1.36
C GLN A 209 25.33 -28.63 -1.56
N ARG A 210 25.27 -27.74 -0.57
CA ARG A 210 25.86 -26.37 -0.64
C ARG A 210 25.38 -25.56 -1.85
N LYS A 211 24.16 -25.81 -2.29
CA LYS A 211 23.48 -25.00 -3.32
C LYS A 211 23.08 -23.65 -2.75
N SER A 212 22.99 -22.65 -3.61
CA SER A 212 22.55 -21.31 -3.23
C SER A 212 21.04 -21.29 -3.00
N VAL A 213 20.62 -21.10 -1.75
CA VAL A 213 19.22 -20.94 -1.35
C VAL A 213 18.98 -19.51 -0.93
N ILE A 214 17.91 -18.86 -1.43
CA ILE A 214 17.49 -17.53 -1.00
C ILE A 214 16.00 -17.51 -0.65
N ALA A 215 15.62 -16.60 0.25
CA ALA A 215 14.22 -16.26 0.48
C ALA A 215 13.86 -14.97 -0.30
N LEU A 216 12.72 -14.98 -1.00
CA LEU A 216 12.15 -13.80 -1.66
C LEU A 216 10.82 -13.44 -1.01
N VAL A 217 10.79 -12.30 -0.32
CA VAL A 217 9.68 -11.95 0.57
C VAL A 217 8.82 -10.85 -0.03
N GLY A 218 7.52 -11.11 -0.11
CA GLY A 218 6.52 -10.16 -0.60
C GLY A 218 5.64 -9.60 0.52
N PHE A 219 4.63 -8.81 0.13
CA PHE A 219 3.72 -8.13 1.06
C PHE A 219 2.86 -9.11 1.89
N GLY A 220 2.50 -10.27 1.36
CA GLY A 220 1.74 -11.28 2.11
C GLY A 220 2.41 -11.67 3.43
N ALA A 221 3.75 -11.68 3.48
CA ALA A 221 4.49 -11.95 4.70
C ALA A 221 4.36 -10.80 5.73
N ILE A 222 4.34 -9.54 5.28
CA ILE A 222 4.09 -8.38 6.16
C ILE A 222 2.68 -8.46 6.73
N ARG A 223 1.69 -8.72 5.89
CA ARG A 223 0.28 -8.82 6.31
C ARG A 223 0.04 -9.90 7.36
N SER A 224 0.71 -11.03 7.22
CA SER A 224 0.59 -12.14 8.16
C SER A 224 1.40 -11.93 9.45
N GLY A 225 2.16 -10.83 9.54
CA GLY A 225 3.08 -10.61 10.66
C GLY A 225 4.23 -11.62 10.72
N ALA A 226 4.62 -12.22 9.60
CA ALA A 226 5.60 -13.31 9.53
C ALA A 226 7.06 -12.90 9.84
N GLY A 227 7.31 -11.63 10.13
CA GLY A 227 8.66 -11.09 10.38
C GLY A 227 9.47 -11.89 11.41
N PRO A 228 8.96 -12.18 12.61
CA PRO A 228 9.67 -12.97 13.62
C PRO A 228 10.00 -14.41 13.16
N GLN A 229 9.04 -15.09 12.53
CA GLN A 229 9.20 -16.47 12.03
C GLN A 229 10.20 -16.51 10.86
N LEU A 230 10.09 -15.55 9.94
CA LEU A 230 11.01 -15.43 8.82
C LEU A 230 12.44 -15.14 9.30
N ARG A 231 12.59 -14.24 10.28
CA ARG A 231 13.88 -13.93 10.88
C ARG A 231 14.50 -15.18 11.52
N ALA A 232 13.72 -15.94 12.30
CA ALA A 232 14.16 -17.18 12.91
C ALA A 232 14.60 -18.22 11.85
N LEU A 233 13.86 -18.38 10.76
CA LEU A 233 14.20 -19.26 9.65
C LEU A 233 15.53 -18.86 9.01
N VAL A 234 15.69 -17.60 8.59
CA VAL A 234 16.89 -17.15 7.87
C VAL A 234 18.12 -17.17 8.75
N GLU A 235 18.03 -16.79 10.02
CA GLU A 235 19.15 -16.84 10.98
C GLU A 235 19.56 -18.27 11.30
N ARG A 236 18.60 -19.18 11.56
CA ARG A 236 18.90 -20.59 11.91
C ARG A 236 19.55 -21.36 10.79
N PHE A 237 19.09 -21.16 9.55
CA PHE A 237 19.55 -21.91 8.39
C PHE A 237 20.46 -21.10 7.47
N GLN A 238 20.90 -19.92 7.89
CA GLN A 238 21.82 -19.05 7.17
C GLN A 238 21.38 -18.80 5.72
N ILE A 239 20.06 -18.54 5.54
CA ILE A 239 19.45 -18.30 4.23
C ILE A 239 19.42 -16.78 3.95
N PRO A 240 20.19 -16.28 2.98
CA PRO A 240 20.08 -14.88 2.55
C PRO A 240 18.66 -14.58 2.07
N PHE A 241 18.21 -13.33 2.27
CA PHE A 241 16.87 -12.93 1.82
C PHE A 241 16.89 -11.61 1.05
N ALA A 242 16.04 -11.54 0.04
CA ALA A 242 15.65 -10.32 -0.65
C ALA A 242 14.17 -10.06 -0.42
N THR A 243 13.76 -8.81 -0.52
CA THR A 243 12.35 -8.43 -0.49
C THR A 243 11.91 -7.90 -1.85
N THR A 244 10.63 -7.97 -2.16
CA THR A 244 10.07 -7.06 -3.17
C THR A 244 9.98 -5.65 -2.58
N LEU A 245 9.68 -4.63 -3.39
CA LEU A 245 9.36 -3.29 -2.87
C LEU A 245 8.21 -3.33 -1.84
N ASP A 246 7.25 -4.24 -2.04
CA ASP A 246 6.11 -4.42 -1.16
C ASP A 246 6.41 -5.21 0.12
N GLY A 247 7.51 -5.97 0.14
CA GLY A 247 8.01 -6.71 1.30
C GLY A 247 9.07 -5.96 2.12
N LYS A 248 9.48 -4.77 1.66
CA LYS A 248 10.53 -3.94 2.27
C LYS A 248 10.24 -3.65 3.74
N GLY A 249 11.26 -3.84 4.60
CA GLY A 249 11.18 -3.55 6.03
C GLY A 249 10.61 -4.68 6.90
N ILE A 250 10.28 -5.86 6.36
CA ILE A 250 9.81 -7.00 7.17
C ILE A 250 10.86 -7.50 8.17
N ILE A 251 12.12 -7.46 7.76
CA ILE A 251 13.31 -7.61 8.60
C ILE A 251 14.16 -6.37 8.34
N PRO A 252 14.84 -5.80 9.35
CA PRO A 252 15.72 -4.65 9.18
C PRO A 252 16.70 -4.84 8.00
N GLU A 253 16.86 -3.82 7.17
CA GLU A 253 17.72 -3.91 5.98
C GLU A 253 19.22 -3.93 6.32
N GLU A 254 19.60 -3.53 7.52
CA GLU A 254 20.94 -3.71 8.08
C GLU A 254 21.28 -5.16 8.46
N HIS A 255 20.29 -6.06 8.52
CA HIS A 255 20.49 -7.47 8.90
C HIS A 255 21.57 -8.13 8.05
N ALA A 256 22.44 -8.96 8.68
CA ALA A 256 23.62 -9.55 8.02
C ALA A 256 23.28 -10.32 6.73
N LEU A 257 22.13 -11.01 6.69
CA LEU A 257 21.68 -11.83 5.55
C LEU A 257 20.77 -11.06 4.57
N ALA A 258 20.48 -9.78 4.80
CA ALA A 258 19.65 -8.98 3.89
C ALA A 258 20.41 -8.64 2.61
N LEU A 259 19.83 -8.95 1.46
CA LEU A 259 20.36 -8.64 0.13
C LEU A 259 19.79 -7.31 -0.42
N GLY A 260 18.72 -6.80 0.21
CA GLY A 260 17.97 -5.64 -0.24
C GLY A 260 16.76 -6.00 -1.09
N VAL A 261 16.33 -5.07 -1.94
CA VAL A 261 15.13 -5.19 -2.76
C VAL A 261 15.43 -5.84 -4.10
N LEU A 262 14.67 -6.87 -4.47
CA LEU A 262 14.65 -7.46 -5.81
C LEU A 262 13.51 -6.82 -6.62
N ALA A 263 13.86 -5.96 -7.54
CA ALA A 263 12.95 -5.30 -8.49
C ALA A 263 13.77 -4.67 -9.62
N ASP A 264 13.11 -4.19 -10.66
CA ASP A 264 13.74 -3.40 -11.73
C ASP A 264 14.38 -2.09 -11.21
N SER A 265 13.81 -1.52 -10.14
CA SER A 265 14.35 -0.40 -9.37
C SER A 265 15.05 -0.84 -8.07
N GLY A 266 15.48 -2.09 -7.98
CA GLY A 266 16.03 -2.69 -6.77
C GLY A 266 17.55 -2.67 -6.70
N HIS A 267 18.08 -3.43 -5.74
CA HIS A 267 19.51 -3.48 -5.40
C HIS A 267 20.26 -4.52 -6.26
N GLY A 268 21.40 -4.12 -6.80
CA GLY A 268 22.24 -5.00 -7.63
C GLY A 268 22.69 -6.27 -6.90
N ALA A 269 22.94 -6.20 -5.58
CA ALA A 269 23.28 -7.35 -4.76
C ALA A 269 22.16 -8.39 -4.73
N ALA A 270 20.90 -7.96 -4.55
CA ALA A 270 19.74 -8.84 -4.61
C ALA A 270 19.59 -9.51 -5.98
N GLY A 271 19.75 -8.74 -7.06
CA GLY A 271 19.70 -9.27 -8.44
C GLY A 271 20.78 -10.31 -8.70
N LYS A 272 22.04 -10.05 -8.33
CA LYS A 272 23.16 -10.98 -8.49
C LYS A 272 22.96 -12.28 -7.69
N ALA A 273 22.51 -12.17 -6.44
CA ALA A 273 22.23 -13.32 -5.60
C ALA A 273 21.08 -14.16 -6.17
N PHE A 274 20.01 -13.50 -6.64
CA PHE A 274 18.88 -14.17 -7.25
C PHE A 274 19.27 -14.93 -8.52
N VAL A 275 20.07 -14.33 -9.40
CA VAL A 275 20.55 -15.01 -10.63
C VAL A 275 21.34 -16.29 -10.29
N ARG A 276 22.14 -16.26 -9.24
CA ARG A 276 22.97 -17.41 -8.80
C ARG A 276 22.21 -18.44 -7.99
N ALA A 277 21.01 -18.13 -7.52
CA ALA A 277 20.24 -19.04 -6.68
C ALA A 277 19.83 -20.31 -7.42
N ASP A 278 19.99 -21.45 -6.77
CA ASP A 278 19.52 -22.76 -7.21
C ASP A 278 18.09 -23.04 -6.71
N LEU A 279 17.75 -22.49 -5.52
CA LEU A 279 16.44 -22.63 -4.89
C LEU A 279 15.96 -21.29 -4.33
N VAL A 280 14.69 -20.96 -4.58
CA VAL A 280 14.03 -19.76 -4.07
C VAL A 280 12.85 -20.15 -3.19
N ILE A 281 12.82 -19.65 -1.95
CA ILE A 281 11.65 -19.73 -1.07
C ILE A 281 10.89 -18.41 -1.19
N ALA A 282 9.83 -18.38 -1.97
CA ALA A 282 8.99 -17.21 -2.16
C ALA A 282 7.89 -17.18 -1.09
N VAL A 283 7.91 -16.16 -0.22
CA VAL A 283 6.99 -16.04 0.91
C VAL A 283 6.05 -14.86 0.71
N GLY A 284 4.75 -15.14 0.59
CA GLY A 284 3.72 -14.11 0.43
C GLY A 284 3.95 -13.21 -0.78
N ASN A 285 4.44 -13.79 -1.88
CA ASN A 285 4.77 -13.09 -3.12
C ASN A 285 3.79 -13.47 -4.23
N SER A 286 3.29 -12.47 -4.97
CA SER A 286 2.40 -12.65 -6.13
C SER A 286 3.14 -12.49 -7.46
N PHE A 287 4.45 -12.30 -7.46
CA PHE A 287 5.30 -12.10 -8.64
C PHE A 287 4.80 -10.98 -9.56
N ALA A 288 4.61 -9.80 -8.98
CA ALA A 288 4.17 -8.61 -9.72
C ALA A 288 5.24 -8.14 -10.73
N GLN A 289 4.82 -7.33 -11.70
CA GLN A 289 5.59 -6.89 -12.86
C GLN A 289 7.00 -6.36 -12.51
N HIS A 290 7.11 -5.41 -11.58
CA HIS A 290 8.40 -4.82 -11.20
C HIS A 290 9.34 -5.78 -10.47
N ALA A 291 8.80 -6.69 -9.65
CA ALA A 291 9.58 -7.71 -8.94
C ALA A 291 10.07 -8.84 -9.87
N THR A 292 9.53 -8.94 -11.08
CA THR A 292 9.83 -9.98 -12.06
C THR A 292 10.47 -9.44 -13.33
N PHE A 293 10.88 -8.17 -13.34
CA PHE A 293 11.48 -7.52 -14.51
C PHE A 293 10.60 -7.67 -15.76
N ASN A 294 9.33 -7.24 -15.64
CA ASN A 294 8.29 -7.38 -16.67
C ASN A 294 7.95 -8.84 -17.03
N PHE A 295 7.78 -9.69 -16.01
CA PHE A 295 7.43 -11.11 -16.17
C PHE A 295 8.46 -11.89 -17.02
N ARG A 296 9.74 -11.59 -16.83
CA ARG A 296 10.83 -12.19 -17.56
C ARG A 296 10.77 -13.72 -17.50
N PRO A 297 10.61 -14.43 -18.65
CA PRO A 297 10.30 -15.87 -18.66
C PRO A 297 11.42 -16.75 -18.09
N ASP A 298 12.69 -16.33 -18.24
CA ASP A 298 13.87 -17.06 -17.82
C ASP A 298 14.28 -16.80 -16.35
N LEU A 299 13.51 -15.97 -15.63
CA LEU A 299 13.85 -15.54 -14.27
C LEU A 299 13.99 -16.73 -13.29
N PHE A 300 13.15 -17.76 -13.43
CA PHE A 300 13.17 -18.98 -12.63
C PHE A 300 13.74 -20.19 -13.39
N LYS A 301 14.32 -20.01 -14.56
CA LYS A 301 14.91 -21.11 -15.32
C LYS A 301 16.04 -21.78 -14.50
N ASN A 302 15.99 -23.10 -14.40
CA ASN A 302 16.94 -23.93 -13.63
C ASN A 302 16.96 -23.66 -12.11
N LYS A 303 15.87 -23.13 -11.54
CA LYS A 303 15.72 -22.91 -10.10
C LYS A 303 14.55 -23.75 -9.58
N THR A 304 14.71 -24.29 -8.39
CA THR A 304 13.59 -24.87 -7.64
C THR A 304 12.83 -23.75 -6.94
N LEU A 305 11.51 -23.71 -7.12
CA LEU A 305 10.63 -22.72 -6.49
C LEU A 305 9.75 -23.37 -5.41
N VAL A 306 9.99 -22.99 -4.15
CA VAL A 306 9.05 -23.19 -3.04
C VAL A 306 8.19 -21.93 -2.94
N HIS A 307 6.88 -22.04 -3.18
CA HIS A 307 5.97 -20.90 -3.20
C HIS A 307 4.95 -20.99 -2.07
N ILE A 308 5.04 -20.08 -1.10
CA ILE A 308 4.12 -19.96 0.03
C ILE A 308 3.18 -18.78 -0.22
N ASN A 309 1.88 -19.04 -0.31
CA ASN A 309 0.86 -18.02 -0.48
C ASN A 309 -0.47 -18.45 0.16
N ILE A 310 -1.25 -17.46 0.63
CA ILE A 310 -2.57 -17.72 1.21
C ILE A 310 -3.62 -18.14 0.16
N SER A 311 -3.39 -17.83 -1.10
CA SER A 311 -4.28 -18.10 -2.21
C SER A 311 -3.70 -19.17 -3.12
N GLU A 312 -4.42 -20.27 -3.29
CA GLU A 312 -4.09 -21.32 -4.25
C GLU A 312 -3.93 -20.77 -5.68
N LYS A 313 -4.75 -19.78 -6.06
CA LYS A 313 -4.71 -19.13 -7.38
C LYS A 313 -3.41 -18.37 -7.67
N GLU A 314 -2.65 -18.04 -6.64
CA GLU A 314 -1.34 -17.38 -6.79
C GLU A 314 -0.20 -18.38 -6.97
N ILE A 315 -0.35 -19.60 -6.46
CA ILE A 315 0.66 -20.65 -6.60
C ILE A 315 0.79 -21.04 -8.07
N GLY A 316 1.99 -20.88 -8.62
CA GLY A 316 2.27 -21.22 -10.01
C GLY A 316 1.68 -20.29 -11.08
N LYS A 317 1.00 -19.21 -10.70
CA LYS A 317 0.34 -18.27 -11.63
C LYS A 317 1.29 -17.65 -12.66
N VAL A 318 2.47 -17.22 -12.23
CA VAL A 318 3.46 -16.55 -13.09
C VAL A 318 4.61 -17.50 -13.43
N TYR A 319 5.13 -18.20 -12.43
CA TYR A 319 6.20 -19.20 -12.58
C TYR A 319 5.73 -20.50 -11.95
N ALA A 320 5.97 -21.63 -12.63
CA ALA A 320 5.65 -22.95 -12.09
C ALA A 320 6.33 -23.15 -10.73
N ALA A 321 5.55 -23.55 -9.73
CA ALA A 321 6.07 -23.87 -8.41
C ALA A 321 6.35 -25.38 -8.34
N ASP A 322 7.57 -25.75 -7.92
CA ASP A 322 7.92 -27.15 -7.67
C ASP A 322 7.26 -27.65 -6.38
N HIS A 323 7.19 -26.74 -5.37
CA HIS A 323 6.53 -27.01 -4.08
C HIS A 323 5.65 -25.82 -3.71
N GLY A 324 4.34 -26.04 -3.69
CA GLY A 324 3.34 -25.03 -3.32
C GLY A 324 2.83 -25.25 -1.89
N ILE A 325 2.81 -24.20 -1.06
CA ILE A 325 2.20 -24.25 0.27
C ILE A 325 1.11 -23.19 0.35
N VAL A 326 -0.14 -23.62 0.33
CA VAL A 326 -1.30 -22.74 0.51
C VAL A 326 -1.53 -22.54 2.00
N SER A 327 -1.15 -21.36 2.52
CA SER A 327 -1.24 -21.08 3.94
C SER A 327 -1.03 -19.59 4.25
N ASP A 328 -1.43 -19.18 5.46
CA ASP A 328 -0.88 -17.97 6.10
C ASP A 328 0.65 -18.05 6.14
N ALA A 329 1.31 -16.93 5.78
CA ALA A 329 2.77 -16.95 5.60
C ALA A 329 3.52 -17.20 6.92
N GLY A 330 3.05 -16.64 8.04
CA GLY A 330 3.67 -16.86 9.35
C GLY A 330 3.58 -18.33 9.79
N SER A 331 2.39 -18.92 9.63
CA SER A 331 2.15 -20.34 9.94
C SER A 331 3.00 -21.27 9.08
N ALA A 332 3.08 -21.02 7.78
CA ALA A 332 3.88 -21.83 6.86
C ALA A 332 5.38 -21.72 7.12
N VAL A 333 5.89 -20.50 7.36
CA VAL A 333 7.31 -20.27 7.66
C VAL A 333 7.72 -20.94 8.98
N ALA A 334 6.87 -20.89 10.00
CA ALA A 334 7.10 -21.56 11.26
C ALA A 334 7.17 -23.09 11.07
N ALA A 335 6.17 -23.66 10.39
CA ALA A 335 6.13 -25.11 10.11
C ALA A 335 7.33 -25.57 9.26
N LEU A 336 7.73 -24.77 8.25
CA LEU A 336 8.91 -25.06 7.43
C LEU A 336 10.20 -25.02 8.27
N ALA A 337 10.35 -24.05 9.18
CA ALA A 337 11.51 -23.95 10.07
C ALA A 337 11.61 -25.14 11.01
N ASP A 338 10.49 -25.61 11.57
CA ASP A 338 10.43 -26.79 12.43
C ASP A 338 10.79 -28.07 11.65
N ALA A 339 10.21 -28.24 10.46
CA ALA A 339 10.49 -29.37 9.59
C ALA A 339 11.97 -29.42 9.14
N LEU A 340 12.58 -28.27 8.82
CA LEU A 340 13.99 -28.15 8.52
C LEU A 340 14.87 -28.48 9.73
N GLY A 341 14.45 -28.05 10.93
CA GLY A 341 15.17 -28.35 12.18
C GLY A 341 15.26 -29.84 12.53
N GLN A 342 14.29 -30.64 12.05
CA GLN A 342 14.33 -32.11 12.16
C GLN A 342 15.29 -32.77 11.16
N ARG A 343 15.63 -32.08 10.06
CA ARG A 343 16.45 -32.58 8.94
C ARG A 343 17.88 -32.11 8.96
N LEU A 344 18.15 -30.95 9.55
CA LEU A 344 19.43 -30.26 9.47
C LEU A 344 19.97 -29.93 10.87
N GLY A 345 21.29 -30.08 11.04
CA GLY A 345 22.02 -29.52 12.17
C GLY A 345 22.35 -28.03 11.98
N ALA A 346 23.39 -27.58 12.67
CA ALA A 346 23.92 -26.21 12.47
C ALA A 346 24.43 -26.02 11.03
N ILE A 347 24.16 -24.87 10.47
CA ILE A 347 24.64 -24.46 9.14
C ILE A 347 25.74 -23.42 9.34
N ASP A 348 26.81 -23.54 8.57
CA ASP A 348 27.91 -22.59 8.59
C ASP A 348 27.43 -21.20 8.22
N PRO A 349 27.96 -20.13 8.88
CA PRO A 349 27.60 -18.76 8.57
C PRO A 349 27.86 -18.40 7.11
N VAL A 350 26.92 -17.71 6.48
CA VAL A 350 27.02 -17.21 5.12
C VAL A 350 27.29 -15.70 5.13
N THR A 351 28.22 -15.26 4.30
CA THR A 351 28.47 -13.84 4.06
C THR A 351 27.79 -13.41 2.78
N VAL A 352 27.02 -12.32 2.84
CA VAL A 352 26.37 -11.74 1.67
C VAL A 352 27.04 -10.44 1.23
N GLU A 353 27.09 -10.22 -0.07
CA GLU A 353 27.49 -8.94 -0.64
C GLU A 353 26.39 -7.92 -0.42
N LYS A 354 26.73 -6.74 0.12
CA LYS A 354 25.78 -5.61 0.28
C LYS A 354 25.93 -4.66 -0.90
N ASP A 355 24.82 -4.05 -1.28
CA ASP A 355 24.85 -2.97 -2.27
C ASP A 355 25.40 -1.69 -1.63
N ARG A 356 26.65 -1.35 -1.96
CA ARG A 356 27.37 -0.19 -1.39
C ARG A 356 26.83 1.14 -1.93
N HIS A 357 26.13 1.13 -3.06
CA HIS A 357 25.62 2.37 -3.67
C HIS A 357 24.49 3.01 -2.85
N VAL A 358 23.77 2.23 -2.04
CA VAL A 358 22.67 2.72 -1.21
C VAL A 358 23.12 3.78 -0.20
N THR A 359 24.29 3.62 0.37
CA THR A 359 24.87 4.53 1.37
C THR A 359 26.01 5.38 0.83
N ALA A 360 26.44 5.16 -0.42
CA ALA A 360 27.50 5.94 -1.02
C ALA A 360 27.09 7.42 -1.21
N PRO A 361 28.02 8.35 -1.14
CA PRO A 361 27.76 9.74 -1.47
C PRO A 361 27.26 9.89 -2.91
N ILE A 362 26.15 10.60 -3.08
CA ILE A 362 25.57 10.89 -4.39
C ILE A 362 26.13 12.23 -4.88
N ILE A 363 26.65 12.25 -6.09
CA ILE A 363 27.10 13.49 -6.75
C ILE A 363 25.85 14.22 -7.25
N ASN A 364 25.66 15.45 -6.77
CA ASN A 364 24.58 16.32 -7.23
C ASN A 364 25.16 17.36 -8.21
N LEU A 365 24.77 17.26 -9.46
CA LEU A 365 25.24 18.16 -10.54
C LEU A 365 24.53 19.53 -10.51
N GLU A 366 23.45 19.68 -9.76
CA GLU A 366 22.70 20.93 -9.58
C GLU A 366 22.66 21.32 -8.08
N PRO A 367 23.72 21.94 -7.53
CA PRO A 367 23.85 22.17 -6.07
C PRO A 367 22.76 23.04 -5.44
N ARG A 368 21.99 23.79 -6.26
CA ARG A 368 20.87 24.64 -5.83
C ARG A 368 19.53 23.89 -5.84
N ARG A 369 19.54 22.56 -5.99
CA ARG A 369 18.37 21.68 -5.97
C ARG A 369 18.72 20.43 -5.19
N ILE A 370 17.73 19.82 -4.59
CA ILE A 370 17.95 18.58 -3.83
C ILE A 370 18.01 17.40 -4.81
N HIS A 371 19.04 16.56 -4.72
CA HIS A 371 19.01 15.29 -5.43
C HIS A 371 18.05 14.31 -4.73
N PRO A 372 17.04 13.73 -5.42
CA PRO A 372 16.00 12.92 -4.78
C PRO A 372 16.54 11.69 -4.01
N GLY A 373 17.65 11.09 -4.48
CA GLY A 373 18.34 10.03 -3.74
C GLY A 373 18.96 10.52 -2.43
N GLN A 374 19.55 11.72 -2.40
CA GLN A 374 20.08 12.33 -1.17
C GLN A 374 18.94 12.65 -0.19
N LEU A 375 17.78 13.10 -0.69
CA LEU A 375 16.58 13.30 0.11
C LEU A 375 16.14 12.00 0.80
N ALA A 376 16.09 10.89 0.05
CA ALA A 376 15.74 9.57 0.60
C ALA A 376 16.78 9.06 1.62
N GLN A 377 18.09 9.28 1.37
CA GLN A 377 19.16 8.94 2.33
C GLN A 377 19.06 9.78 3.62
N SER A 378 18.75 11.07 3.50
CA SER A 378 18.56 11.96 4.65
C SER A 378 17.33 11.55 5.46
N LEU A 379 16.21 11.21 4.78
CA LEU A 379 15.01 10.70 5.43
C LEU A 379 15.30 9.40 6.22
N SER A 380 16.13 8.49 5.71
CA SER A 380 16.52 7.26 6.44
C SER A 380 17.17 7.57 7.79
N LYS A 381 17.96 8.64 7.87
CA LYS A 381 18.67 9.04 9.10
C LYS A 381 17.76 9.75 10.11
N LEU A 382 16.75 10.46 9.60
CA LEU A 382 15.87 11.32 10.41
C LEU A 382 14.58 10.61 10.83
N LEU A 383 14.20 9.53 10.14
CA LEU A 383 12.96 8.82 10.40
C LEU A 383 13.00 8.19 11.80
N PRO A 384 12.04 8.50 12.69
CA PRO A 384 11.95 7.87 14.00
C PRO A 384 11.85 6.33 13.92
N ALA A 385 12.22 5.64 15.00
CA ALA A 385 12.22 4.18 15.08
C ALA A 385 10.83 3.55 14.85
N ASP A 386 9.77 4.31 15.06
CA ASP A 386 8.37 3.92 14.83
C ASP A 386 7.82 4.43 13.48
N GLY A 387 8.65 5.04 12.64
CA GLY A 387 8.23 5.72 11.41
C GLY A 387 7.56 4.78 10.39
N ILE A 388 6.49 5.27 9.77
CA ILE A 388 5.82 4.65 8.63
C ILE A 388 5.96 5.58 7.43
N VAL A 389 6.58 5.13 6.36
CA VAL A 389 6.71 5.89 5.11
C VAL A 389 5.76 5.32 4.07
N LEU A 390 4.87 6.15 3.56
CA LEU A 390 4.04 5.83 2.41
C LEU A 390 4.59 6.57 1.19
N ALA A 391 4.99 5.81 0.16
CA ALA A 391 5.41 6.37 -1.11
C ALA A 391 4.24 6.34 -2.10
N ASP A 392 4.03 7.42 -2.85
CA ASP A 392 3.01 7.46 -3.90
C ASP A 392 3.53 6.92 -5.24
N ALA A 393 2.69 6.83 -6.27
CA ALA A 393 3.07 6.36 -7.59
C ALA A 393 3.89 7.41 -8.37
N GLY A 394 5.06 7.06 -8.87
CA GLY A 394 5.91 7.96 -9.66
C GLY A 394 7.41 7.69 -9.49
N ALA A 395 8.26 8.54 -10.06
CA ALA A 395 9.72 8.38 -9.99
C ALA A 395 10.27 8.44 -8.56
N HIS A 396 9.65 9.22 -7.68
CA HIS A 396 10.00 9.30 -6.25
C HIS A 396 9.90 7.94 -5.53
N LEU A 397 9.01 7.06 -5.98
CA LEU A 397 8.90 5.69 -5.48
C LEU A 397 10.19 4.89 -5.68
N ALA A 398 10.83 5.04 -6.86
CA ALA A 398 12.10 4.36 -7.13
C ALA A 398 13.23 4.89 -6.23
N TRP A 399 13.28 6.20 -6.00
CA TRP A 399 14.26 6.80 -5.11
C TRP A 399 14.09 6.33 -3.66
N LEU A 400 12.87 6.33 -3.15
CA LEU A 400 12.56 5.84 -1.81
C LEU A 400 12.76 4.31 -1.71
N GLY A 401 12.32 3.56 -2.71
CA GLY A 401 12.52 2.10 -2.76
C GLY A 401 13.98 1.69 -2.68
N TYR A 402 14.87 2.45 -3.34
CA TYR A 402 16.29 2.15 -3.41
C TYR A 402 17.10 2.72 -2.22
N TYR A 403 16.92 4.01 -1.90
CA TYR A 403 17.80 4.72 -0.96
C TYR A 403 17.28 4.83 0.47
N LEU A 404 15.97 4.64 0.69
CA LEU A 404 15.41 4.62 2.05
C LEU A 404 15.78 3.30 2.73
N GLN A 405 16.60 3.35 3.75
CA GLN A 405 16.97 2.20 4.58
C GLN A 405 16.06 2.14 5.80
N LEU A 406 15.45 0.99 6.05
CA LEU A 406 14.53 0.78 7.16
C LEU A 406 15.20 -0.03 8.27
N SER A 407 15.16 0.54 9.47
CA SER A 407 15.57 -0.11 10.71
C SER A 407 14.39 -0.85 11.37
N ARG A 408 14.67 -1.53 12.49
CA ARG A 408 13.64 -2.27 13.24
C ARG A 408 12.51 -1.36 13.70
N GLY A 409 11.27 -1.75 13.40
CA GLY A 409 10.07 -1.02 13.78
C GLY A 409 9.56 -0.03 12.74
N GLN A 410 10.41 0.37 11.80
CA GLN A 410 10.00 1.21 10.67
C GLN A 410 9.29 0.40 9.60
N HIS A 411 8.38 1.04 8.89
CA HIS A 411 7.61 0.42 7.81
C HIS A 411 7.60 1.28 6.54
N TYR A 412 7.47 0.62 5.41
CA TYR A 412 7.35 1.25 4.10
C TYR A 412 6.19 0.62 3.31
N ARG A 413 5.43 1.44 2.60
CA ARG A 413 4.42 0.94 1.68
C ARG A 413 4.27 1.88 0.48
N LYS A 414 3.95 1.30 -0.66
CA LYS A 414 3.59 1.99 -1.90
C LYS A 414 2.27 1.43 -2.42
N PRO A 415 1.57 2.09 -3.35
CA PRO A 415 0.45 1.47 -4.04
C PRO A 415 0.94 0.23 -4.80
N GLY A 416 0.16 -0.85 -4.72
CA GLY A 416 0.48 -2.12 -5.36
C GLY A 416 0.29 -2.10 -6.88
N SER A 417 -0.17 -3.22 -7.44
CA SER A 417 -0.27 -3.39 -8.90
C SER A 417 -1.31 -2.48 -9.57
N PHE A 418 -2.35 -2.04 -8.86
CA PHE A 418 -3.30 -1.07 -9.41
C PHE A 418 -2.68 0.32 -9.57
N GLY A 419 -1.78 0.72 -8.67
CA GLY A 419 -0.85 1.83 -8.81
C GLY A 419 -1.44 3.23 -9.00
N PRO A 420 -2.53 3.65 -8.34
CA PRO A 420 -3.05 5.00 -8.52
C PRO A 420 -2.15 6.04 -7.89
N MET A 421 -2.09 7.20 -8.50
CA MET A 421 -1.58 8.43 -7.89
C MET A 421 -2.53 8.90 -6.77
N ALA A 422 -2.03 9.69 -5.83
CA ALA A 422 -2.74 10.23 -4.67
C ALA A 422 -3.15 9.20 -3.60
N TRP A 423 -2.81 7.93 -3.78
CA TRP A 423 -3.11 6.91 -2.78
C TRP A 423 -2.38 7.15 -1.45
N ALA A 424 -1.06 7.38 -1.49
CA ALA A 424 -0.28 7.65 -0.28
C ALA A 424 -0.63 9.00 0.34
N VAL A 425 -0.90 10.02 -0.51
CA VAL A 425 -1.28 11.37 -0.07
C VAL A 425 -2.47 11.31 0.88
N ASN A 426 -3.47 10.49 0.58
CA ASN A 426 -4.70 10.36 1.37
C ASN A 426 -4.67 9.17 2.33
N GLY A 427 -4.15 8.03 1.92
CA GLY A 427 -4.04 6.83 2.74
C GLY A 427 -3.28 7.04 4.04
N ALA A 428 -2.34 7.99 4.04
CA ALA A 428 -1.58 8.37 5.22
C ALA A 428 -2.45 8.86 6.38
N LEU A 429 -3.56 9.53 6.11
CA LEU A 429 -4.49 9.96 7.16
C LEU A 429 -5.13 8.74 7.83
N GLY A 430 -5.55 7.76 7.05
CA GLY A 430 -6.08 6.50 7.57
C GLY A 430 -5.02 5.71 8.36
N THR A 431 -3.78 5.66 7.85
CA THR A 431 -2.66 5.02 8.55
C THR A 431 -2.39 5.72 9.90
N LYS A 432 -2.44 7.06 9.94
CA LYS A 432 -2.26 7.82 11.18
C LYS A 432 -3.42 7.62 12.16
N CYS A 433 -4.65 7.46 11.67
CA CYS A 433 -5.79 7.10 12.53
C CYS A 433 -5.63 5.69 13.14
N ALA A 434 -5.10 4.74 12.37
CA ALA A 434 -4.82 3.37 12.84
C ALA A 434 -3.67 3.30 13.84
N HIS A 435 -2.70 4.22 13.75
CA HIS A 435 -1.47 4.26 14.53
C HIS A 435 -1.23 5.69 15.06
N PRO A 436 -2.06 6.17 16.02
CA PRO A 436 -2.02 7.56 16.49
C PRO A 436 -0.68 7.97 17.09
N ASP A 437 0.05 7.04 17.71
CA ASP A 437 1.33 7.29 18.36
C ASP A 437 2.54 7.22 17.43
N ARG A 438 2.37 6.72 16.18
CA ARG A 438 3.47 6.54 15.23
C ARG A 438 3.62 7.74 14.30
N THR A 439 4.86 8.00 13.89
CA THR A 439 5.16 9.00 12.87
C THR A 439 4.78 8.48 11.49
N VAL A 440 3.92 9.22 10.76
CA VAL A 440 3.52 8.88 9.39
C VAL A 440 4.04 9.94 8.43
N VAL A 441 4.81 9.51 7.45
CA VAL A 441 5.45 10.33 6.43
C VAL A 441 4.99 9.89 5.04
N VAL A 442 4.69 10.84 4.18
CA VAL A 442 4.38 10.62 2.77
C VAL A 442 5.50 11.14 1.91
N GLY A 443 6.03 10.31 1.01
CA GLY A 443 6.85 10.76 -0.11
C GLY A 443 6.02 10.71 -1.39
N CYS A 444 5.71 11.87 -1.99
CA CYS A 444 4.91 11.96 -3.20
C CYS A 444 5.53 12.93 -4.21
N GLY A 445 5.25 12.71 -5.50
CA GLY A 445 5.53 13.72 -6.51
C GLY A 445 4.49 14.85 -6.44
N ASP A 446 4.87 16.01 -6.97
CA ASP A 446 3.97 17.17 -7.09
C ASP A 446 2.69 16.85 -7.89
N GLY A 447 2.81 16.07 -8.98
CA GLY A 447 1.64 15.58 -9.73
C GLY A 447 0.69 14.72 -8.88
N CYS A 448 1.21 13.88 -7.97
CA CYS A 448 0.38 13.09 -7.06
C CYS A 448 -0.34 13.96 -6.04
N TYR A 449 0.36 14.94 -5.48
CA TYR A 449 -0.22 15.86 -4.52
C TYR A 449 -1.29 16.75 -5.16
N ASN A 450 -1.05 17.24 -6.37
CA ASN A 450 -2.02 18.07 -7.10
C ASN A 450 -3.34 17.37 -7.41
N LEU A 451 -3.34 16.04 -7.50
CA LEU A 451 -4.57 15.27 -7.76
C LEU A 451 -5.55 15.30 -6.58
N SER A 452 -5.09 15.30 -5.34
CA SER A 452 -5.98 15.16 -4.18
C SER A 452 -5.40 15.73 -2.87
N GLY A 453 -4.56 16.75 -2.94
CA GLY A 453 -3.98 17.42 -1.77
C GLY A 453 -5.00 18.20 -0.90
N PHE A 454 -6.27 18.20 -1.28
CA PHE A 454 -7.36 18.88 -0.54
C PHE A 454 -7.57 18.32 0.85
N GLU A 455 -7.21 17.06 1.08
CA GLU A 455 -7.37 16.41 2.39
C GLU A 455 -6.36 16.93 3.44
N LEU A 456 -5.46 17.82 3.07
CA LEU A 456 -4.71 18.62 4.05
C LEU A 456 -5.65 19.42 4.97
N MET A 457 -6.79 19.94 4.43
CA MET A 457 -7.83 20.58 5.24
C MET A 457 -8.45 19.59 6.22
N THR A 458 -8.73 18.37 5.77
CA THR A 458 -9.25 17.28 6.64
C THR A 458 -8.23 16.93 7.74
N ALA A 459 -6.95 16.84 7.40
CA ALA A 459 -5.89 16.59 8.38
C ALA A 459 -5.85 17.68 9.47
N VAL A 460 -5.98 18.94 9.09
CA VAL A 460 -5.99 20.08 10.03
C VAL A 460 -7.25 20.05 10.88
N GLU A 461 -8.43 19.89 10.27
CA GLU A 461 -9.73 19.90 10.96
C GLU A 461 -9.82 18.78 12.02
N TYR A 462 -9.32 17.60 11.69
CA TYR A 462 -9.36 16.45 12.59
C TYR A 462 -8.09 16.27 13.44
N GLY A 463 -7.08 17.16 13.31
CA GLY A 463 -5.83 17.05 14.06
C GLY A 463 -5.10 15.73 13.78
N ILE A 464 -4.94 15.37 12.50
CA ILE A 464 -4.26 14.14 12.05
C ILE A 464 -2.86 14.52 11.55
N PRO A 465 -1.80 14.43 12.39
CA PRO A 465 -0.46 14.88 12.05
C PRO A 465 0.23 13.89 11.11
N VAL A 466 0.26 14.23 9.83
CA VAL A 466 1.02 13.58 8.78
C VAL A 466 2.04 14.58 8.23
N ILE A 467 3.21 14.09 7.82
CA ILE A 467 4.25 14.90 7.16
C ILE A 467 4.29 14.50 5.68
N TRP A 468 3.86 15.42 4.80
CA TRP A 468 3.98 15.24 3.34
C TRP A 468 5.27 15.86 2.85
N ILE A 469 6.06 15.09 2.13
CA ILE A 469 7.28 15.52 1.42
C ILE A 469 6.97 15.47 -0.07
N ILE A 470 6.84 16.63 -0.70
CA ILE A 470 6.62 16.75 -2.14
C ILE A 470 7.97 16.77 -2.85
N PHE A 471 8.23 15.79 -3.69
CA PHE A 471 9.34 15.77 -4.64
C PHE A 471 8.95 16.65 -5.82
N ASN A 472 9.28 17.94 -5.74
CA ASN A 472 8.80 18.97 -6.66
C ASN A 472 9.81 19.22 -7.77
N ASP A 473 9.52 18.76 -8.98
CA ASP A 473 10.27 19.06 -10.20
C ASP A 473 9.41 19.65 -11.33
N GLY A 474 8.08 19.83 -11.14
CA GLY A 474 7.15 20.40 -12.10
C GLY A 474 6.91 19.51 -13.32
N GLU A 475 7.02 18.19 -13.16
CA GLU A 475 6.79 17.27 -14.27
C GLU A 475 6.32 15.88 -13.83
N PHE A 476 5.57 15.18 -14.70
CA PHE A 476 5.31 13.77 -14.56
C PHE A 476 6.56 12.96 -14.95
N LYS A 477 7.58 13.00 -14.09
CA LYS A 477 8.92 12.46 -14.34
C LYS A 477 8.92 11.03 -14.89
N LEU A 478 8.15 10.13 -14.29
CA LEU A 478 8.11 8.73 -14.72
C LEU A 478 7.61 8.60 -16.15
N ILE A 479 6.58 9.36 -16.52
CA ILE A 479 6.02 9.36 -17.86
C ILE A 479 7.00 9.99 -18.86
N LYS A 480 7.67 11.09 -18.47
CA LYS A 480 8.72 11.72 -19.27
C LYS A 480 9.86 10.75 -19.58
N LEU A 481 10.35 10.03 -18.57
CA LEU A 481 11.39 9.02 -18.74
C LEU A 481 10.95 7.87 -19.68
N PHE A 482 9.69 7.43 -19.55
CA PHE A 482 9.12 6.42 -20.44
C PHE A 482 9.04 6.94 -21.89
N GLN A 483 8.54 8.16 -22.11
CA GLN A 483 8.47 8.77 -23.44
C GLN A 483 9.86 8.89 -24.08
N LEU A 484 10.84 9.41 -23.34
CA LEU A 484 12.23 9.53 -23.83
C LEU A 484 12.84 8.17 -24.16
N SER A 485 12.59 7.15 -23.35
CA SER A 485 13.11 5.80 -23.60
C SER A 485 12.45 5.11 -24.77
N ALA A 486 11.13 5.21 -24.92
CA ALA A 486 10.37 4.47 -25.92
C ALA A 486 10.26 5.21 -27.27
N TYR A 487 10.20 6.54 -27.23
CA TYR A 487 9.87 7.38 -28.39
C TYR A 487 10.96 8.41 -28.73
N HIS A 488 12.02 8.53 -27.90
CA HIS A 488 13.10 9.52 -28.04
C HIS A 488 12.61 10.98 -28.07
N GLU A 489 11.43 11.23 -27.53
CA GLU A 489 10.78 12.53 -27.46
C GLU A 489 9.91 12.58 -26.20
N SER A 490 9.67 13.77 -25.64
CA SER A 490 8.73 13.94 -24.54
C SER A 490 7.84 15.16 -24.76
N GLY A 491 6.59 15.09 -24.31
CA GLY A 491 5.64 16.19 -24.43
C GLY A 491 4.46 16.05 -23.48
N LEU A 492 3.83 17.19 -23.15
CA LEU A 492 2.63 17.28 -22.30
C LEU A 492 2.80 16.68 -20.87
N VAL A 493 4.02 16.66 -20.37
CA VAL A 493 4.37 16.08 -19.06
C VAL A 493 4.93 17.12 -18.09
N GLU A 494 5.07 18.38 -18.51
CA GLU A 494 5.50 19.49 -17.67
C GLU A 494 4.30 20.35 -17.29
N PHE A 495 4.29 20.87 -16.07
CA PHE A 495 3.20 21.69 -15.55
C PHE A 495 3.71 22.70 -14.52
N THR A 496 2.87 23.70 -14.22
CA THR A 496 3.18 24.71 -13.19
C THR A 496 2.50 24.31 -11.88
N ASN A 497 3.27 24.31 -10.81
CA ASN A 497 2.77 24.05 -9.47
C ASN A 497 2.24 25.33 -8.80
N PRO A 498 1.27 25.21 -7.87
CA PRO A 498 0.90 26.31 -7.00
C PRO A 498 2.03 26.61 -6.01
N ASP A 499 1.92 27.74 -5.31
CA ASP A 499 2.70 27.95 -4.09
C ASP A 499 2.15 27.05 -2.98
N TYR A 500 2.81 25.91 -2.77
CA TYR A 500 2.39 24.92 -1.78
C TYR A 500 2.46 25.45 -0.34
N VAL A 501 3.39 26.37 -0.06
CA VAL A 501 3.51 26.98 1.27
C VAL A 501 2.34 27.90 1.55
N ALA A 502 1.98 28.76 0.58
CA ALA A 502 0.82 29.63 0.70
C ALA A 502 -0.48 28.81 0.82
N TYR A 503 -0.62 27.76 0.00
CA TYR A 503 -1.76 26.84 0.05
C TYR A 503 -1.89 26.15 1.42
N ALA A 504 -0.82 25.55 1.92
CA ALA A 504 -0.85 24.85 3.21
C ALA A 504 -1.16 25.79 4.38
N LYS A 505 -0.59 26.99 4.38
CA LYS A 505 -0.91 28.03 5.38
C LYS A 505 -2.37 28.46 5.31
N ALA A 506 -2.94 28.61 4.12
CA ALA A 506 -4.36 28.90 3.95
C ALA A 506 -5.26 27.78 4.51
N CYS A 507 -4.81 26.53 4.46
CA CYS A 507 -5.48 25.39 5.09
C CYS A 507 -5.26 25.31 6.62
N GLY A 508 -4.38 26.13 7.20
CA GLY A 508 -4.00 26.08 8.63
C GLY A 508 -2.92 25.04 8.97
N ALA A 509 -2.27 24.48 7.98
CA ALA A 509 -1.17 23.54 8.15
C ALA A 509 0.19 24.24 8.28
N GLN A 510 1.17 23.53 8.85
CA GLN A 510 2.57 23.95 8.80
C GLN A 510 3.16 23.66 7.42
N ALA A 511 4.02 24.53 6.92
CA ALA A 511 4.64 24.30 5.62
C ALA A 511 6.02 24.95 5.48
N PHE A 512 6.87 24.27 4.69
CA PHE A 512 8.22 24.70 4.36
C PHE A 512 8.48 24.47 2.87
N ARG A 513 9.19 25.40 2.23
CA ARG A 513 9.82 25.20 0.94
C ARG A 513 11.31 25.06 1.18
N VAL A 514 11.91 24.01 0.66
CA VAL A 514 13.31 23.66 0.87
C VAL A 514 14.01 23.38 -0.47
N GLU A 515 15.22 23.94 -0.63
CA GLU A 515 16.04 23.84 -1.84
C GLU A 515 17.39 23.16 -1.57
N THR A 516 17.72 22.95 -0.28
CA THR A 516 18.93 22.27 0.18
C THR A 516 18.62 21.16 1.18
N LEU A 517 19.53 20.18 1.32
CA LEU A 517 19.37 19.11 2.32
C LEU A 517 19.34 19.66 3.75
N ALA A 518 20.14 20.67 4.05
CA ALA A 518 20.18 21.28 5.38
C ALA A 518 18.82 21.92 5.74
N GLU A 519 18.19 22.62 4.79
CA GLU A 519 16.85 23.16 4.98
C GLU A 519 15.82 22.05 5.16
N PHE A 520 15.91 20.96 4.37
CA PHE A 520 15.04 19.80 4.52
C PHE A 520 15.18 19.17 5.92
N GLU A 521 16.39 18.92 6.38
CA GLU A 521 16.66 18.32 7.69
C GLU A 521 16.10 19.18 8.83
N ALA A 522 16.27 20.51 8.75
CA ALA A 522 15.71 21.44 9.71
C ALA A 522 14.18 21.48 9.68
N ALA A 523 13.58 21.52 8.49
CA ALA A 523 12.13 21.50 8.31
C ALA A 523 11.49 20.19 8.81
N PHE A 524 12.10 19.06 8.49
CA PHE A 524 11.62 17.74 8.94
C PHE A 524 11.67 17.60 10.47
N LYS A 525 12.76 18.05 11.10
CA LYS A 525 12.88 18.08 12.56
C LYS A 525 11.80 18.94 13.20
N THR A 526 11.58 20.15 12.64
CA THR A 526 10.53 21.05 13.11
C THR A 526 9.14 20.42 12.94
N ALA A 527 8.90 19.67 11.85
CA ALA A 527 7.64 18.95 11.62
C ALA A 527 7.41 17.86 12.68
N LEU A 528 8.44 17.07 13.01
CA LEU A 528 8.39 16.06 14.07
C LEU A 528 8.06 16.68 15.43
N ASP A 529 8.75 17.75 15.80
CA ASP A 529 8.60 18.41 17.11
C ASP A 529 7.24 19.10 17.25
N SER A 530 6.66 19.55 16.15
CA SER A 530 5.38 20.29 16.18
C SER A 530 4.15 19.40 16.39
N GLY A 531 4.21 18.14 15.96
CA GLY A 531 3.06 17.23 15.97
C GLY A 531 1.85 17.75 15.17
N LYS A 532 2.08 18.57 14.14
CA LYS A 532 1.03 19.19 13.29
C LYS A 532 1.06 18.61 11.87
N PRO A 533 -0.08 18.62 11.14
CA PRO A 533 -0.06 18.39 9.71
C PRO A 533 0.92 19.32 9.03
N THR A 534 1.91 18.76 8.34
CA THR A 534 3.02 19.54 7.78
C THR A 534 3.30 19.17 6.33
N LEU A 535 3.45 20.18 5.48
CA LEU A 535 3.81 20.05 4.07
C LEU A 535 5.24 20.55 3.84
N ILE A 536 6.11 19.72 3.28
CA ILE A 536 7.47 20.07 2.90
C ILE A 536 7.58 20.03 1.38
N ASP A 537 7.61 21.21 0.74
CA ASP A 537 7.85 21.36 -0.69
C ASP A 537 9.36 21.27 -0.95
N ALA A 538 9.84 20.08 -1.27
CA ALA A 538 11.25 19.83 -1.55
C ALA A 538 11.52 20.00 -3.05
N VAL A 539 12.21 21.09 -3.42
CA VAL A 539 12.55 21.39 -4.81
C VAL A 539 13.72 20.52 -5.24
N ILE A 540 13.41 19.50 -6.05
CA ILE A 540 14.38 18.53 -6.52
C ILE A 540 14.93 18.86 -7.91
N THR A 541 16.12 18.31 -8.24
CA THR A 541 16.70 18.43 -9.57
C THR A 541 15.90 17.63 -10.61
N ARG A 542 15.71 18.21 -11.80
CA ARG A 542 15.09 17.56 -12.95
C ARG A 542 16.02 16.58 -13.65
N PHE A 543 17.33 16.62 -13.37
CA PHE A 543 18.35 15.86 -14.09
C PHE A 543 18.69 14.52 -13.45
N ALA A 544 18.15 14.25 -12.25
CA ALA A 544 18.35 12.96 -11.62
C ALA A 544 17.49 11.86 -12.29
N ILE A 545 18.13 10.74 -12.62
CA ILE A 545 17.50 9.58 -13.24
C ILE A 545 17.56 8.42 -12.24
N PRO A 546 16.41 7.82 -11.87
CA PRO A 546 16.42 6.63 -11.03
C PRO A 546 17.02 5.42 -11.77
N HIS A 547 17.64 4.52 -11.02
CA HIS A 547 18.35 3.35 -11.56
C HIS A 547 17.50 2.42 -12.44
N TYR A 548 16.21 2.52 -12.39
CA TYR A 548 15.32 1.64 -13.16
C TYR A 548 14.91 2.20 -14.54
N SER A 549 15.52 3.25 -15.02
CA SER A 549 15.22 3.74 -16.37
C SER A 549 15.39 2.59 -17.39
N PRO A 550 14.38 2.31 -18.21
CA PRO A 550 14.43 1.20 -19.19
C PRO A 550 15.57 1.35 -20.21
N ASN A 551 16.04 2.55 -20.46
CA ASN A 551 17.20 2.87 -21.28
C ASN A 551 17.98 4.03 -20.65
N PRO A 552 18.80 3.78 -19.61
CA PRO A 552 19.52 4.84 -18.92
C PRO A 552 20.44 5.65 -19.86
N ASP A 553 21.07 5.00 -20.84
CA ASP A 553 22.00 5.68 -21.76
C ASP A 553 21.27 6.66 -22.68
N GLY A 554 20.13 6.28 -23.24
CA GLY A 554 19.31 7.15 -24.08
C GLY A 554 18.68 8.31 -23.32
N VAL A 555 18.27 8.08 -22.07
CA VAL A 555 17.72 9.13 -21.19
C VAL A 555 18.82 10.11 -20.77
N LEU A 556 20.03 9.63 -20.47
CA LEU A 556 21.19 10.49 -20.18
C LEU A 556 21.51 11.39 -21.36
N ALA A 557 21.58 10.87 -22.58
CA ALA A 557 21.85 11.67 -23.78
C ALA A 557 20.79 12.78 -23.98
N ALA A 558 19.50 12.47 -23.79
CA ALA A 558 18.43 13.46 -23.89
C ALA A 558 18.51 14.53 -22.81
N ILE A 559 18.96 14.18 -21.60
CA ILE A 559 19.16 15.14 -20.51
C ILE A 559 20.38 16.02 -20.79
N GLU A 560 21.48 15.48 -21.25
CA GLU A 560 22.66 16.22 -21.64
C GLU A 560 22.35 17.22 -22.76
N GLU A 561 21.59 16.83 -23.78
CA GLU A 561 21.13 17.73 -24.82
C GLU A 561 20.22 18.86 -24.28
N ALA A 562 19.30 18.53 -23.37
CA ALA A 562 18.45 19.53 -22.73
C ALA A 562 19.23 20.51 -21.85
N LEU A 563 20.29 20.02 -21.16
CA LEU A 563 21.22 20.84 -20.39
C LEU A 563 22.02 21.78 -21.29
N ALA A 564 22.58 21.25 -22.38
CA ALA A 564 23.33 22.05 -23.37
C ALA A 564 22.49 23.21 -23.91
N LYS A 565 21.25 22.91 -24.34
CA LYS A 565 20.29 23.94 -24.80
C LYS A 565 19.96 24.99 -23.73
N ARG A 566 19.84 24.58 -22.47
CA ARG A 566 19.50 25.49 -21.35
C ARG A 566 20.67 26.38 -20.92
N LEU A 567 21.90 25.88 -21.09
CA LEU A 567 23.13 26.60 -20.73
C LEU A 567 23.69 27.43 -21.88
N GLY A 568 23.03 27.42 -23.07
CA GLY A 568 23.48 28.19 -24.23
C GLY A 568 24.79 27.66 -24.84
N ALA A 569 25.09 26.40 -24.64
CA ALA A 569 26.19 25.69 -25.28
C ALA A 569 25.68 25.09 -26.59
N ASP A 570 25.54 25.92 -27.63
CA ASP A 570 25.44 25.50 -29.06
C ASP A 570 26.81 25.29 -29.63
#